data_38e1ccfc0cad2977fbe1ee9acb3c3bc0
#
_entry.id   38e1ccfc0cad2977fbe1ee9acb3c3bc0
#
_cell.length_a   1.000
_cell.length_b   1.000
_cell.length_c   1.000
_cell.angle_alpha   90.00
_cell.angle_beta   90.00
_cell.angle_gamma   90.00
#
_symmetry.space_group_name_H-M   'P 1'
#
loop_
_entity.id
_entity.type
_entity.pdbx_description
1 polymer ?
#
loop_
_entity_poly.entity_id
_entity_poly.type
_entity_poly.pdbx_seq_one_letter_code
_entity_poly.pdbx_strand_id
1 'polypeptide(L)'
;EYFMASLPYDFTYFQEDLNSKCFRMDSTNVIDFVLAPLAIELNLPIAFKFGTRRNLNPELKDAGDSLGVASVESLANLCSINKKCKFLATFLSNVNQHQLCVVARNFQNLHIYGCWWYLNNPSLIEEITKMRLEMLGLGFTAQHSDARVLEQLLYKWTHSRQIIANVLIKKYDNLIE
;
A
#
# COMPACT_ATOMS: atom_id res chain seq x y z
N GLU A 1 13.93 7.97 3.51
CA GLU A 1 13.43 7.56 4.84
C GLU A 1 11.90 7.72 4.89
N TYR A 2 11.21 6.96 5.73
CA TYR A 2 9.76 6.99 5.91
C TYR A 2 9.36 6.32 7.22
N PHE A 3 8.19 6.67 7.74
CA PHE A 3 7.53 5.89 8.78
C PHE A 3 6.76 4.72 8.13
N MET A 4 6.77 3.54 8.75
CA MET A 4 6.00 2.40 8.23
C MET A 4 5.11 1.78 9.30
N ALA A 5 3.86 1.50 8.94
CA ALA A 5 2.91 0.76 9.76
C ALA A 5 2.11 -0.24 8.92
N SER A 6 1.74 -1.36 9.54
CA SER A 6 0.82 -2.33 8.95
C SER A 6 -0.53 -2.21 9.63
N LEU A 7 -1.57 -2.01 8.83
CA LEU A 7 -2.94 -1.84 9.28
C LEU A 7 -3.74 -3.13 8.99
N PRO A 8 -4.61 -3.56 9.87
CA PRO A 8 -5.43 -4.74 9.67
C PRO A 8 -6.44 -4.51 8.53
N TYR A 9 -7.04 -5.59 8.03
CA TYR A 9 -8.01 -5.52 6.92
C TYR A 9 -9.30 -4.77 7.30
N ASP A 10 -9.67 -4.77 8.56
CA ASP A 10 -10.85 -4.11 9.14
C ASP A 10 -10.57 -2.70 9.66
N PHE A 11 -9.36 -2.18 9.39
CA PHE A 11 -9.04 -0.80 9.73
C PHE A 11 -9.98 0.18 9.01
N THR A 12 -10.54 1.08 9.79
CA THR A 12 -11.39 2.17 9.31
C THR A 12 -10.82 3.52 9.78
N TYR A 13 -10.93 4.52 8.91
CA TYR A 13 -10.53 5.88 9.25
C TYR A 13 -11.68 6.84 8.92
N PHE A 14 -12.17 7.48 9.95
CA PHE A 14 -13.17 8.54 9.86
C PHE A 14 -12.67 9.73 10.66
N GLN A 15 -12.95 10.93 10.19
CA GLN A 15 -12.74 12.12 11.01
C GLN A 15 -13.79 12.11 12.13
N GLU A 16 -13.37 11.82 13.34
CA GLU A 16 -14.23 12.01 14.52
C GLU A 16 -14.40 13.50 14.78
N ASP A 17 -15.61 13.87 15.20
CA ASP A 17 -15.87 15.23 15.66
C ASP A 17 -15.00 15.50 16.90
N LEU A 18 -14.03 16.41 16.77
CA LEU A 18 -13.09 16.80 17.85
C LEU A 18 -13.79 17.31 19.12
N ASN A 19 -15.11 17.51 19.06
CA ASN A 19 -15.95 17.89 20.20
C ASN A 19 -16.45 16.69 21.03
N SER A 20 -16.17 15.43 20.61
CA SER A 20 -16.55 14.28 21.42
C SER A 20 -15.65 14.20 22.64
N LYS A 21 -16.26 14.27 23.84
CA LYS A 21 -15.58 14.29 25.14
C LYS A 21 -14.89 12.96 25.52
N CYS A 22 -14.85 11.98 24.65
CA CYS A 22 -14.28 10.66 24.91
C CYS A 22 -13.08 10.43 23.98
N PHE A 23 -11.89 10.85 24.40
CA PHE A 23 -10.65 10.54 23.73
C PHE A 23 -10.31 9.07 23.93
N ARG A 24 -10.41 8.27 22.86
CA ARG A 24 -9.91 6.89 22.85
C ARG A 24 -8.58 6.88 22.09
N MET A 25 -7.55 6.31 22.69
CA MET A 25 -6.29 6.02 22.00
C MET A 25 -6.50 4.83 21.07
N ASP A 26 -7.10 5.07 19.93
CA ASP A 26 -7.16 4.10 18.82
C ASP A 26 -6.15 4.44 17.71
N SER A 27 -6.08 3.60 16.70
CA SER A 27 -5.14 3.78 15.58
C SER A 27 -5.37 5.06 14.77
N THR A 28 -6.61 5.56 14.72
CA THR A 28 -6.96 6.82 14.06
C THR A 28 -6.35 8.00 14.80
N ASN A 29 -6.53 8.05 16.11
CA ASN A 29 -5.98 9.11 16.97
C ASN A 29 -4.44 9.12 16.95
N VAL A 30 -3.79 7.96 16.93
CA VAL A 30 -2.32 7.88 16.79
C VAL A 30 -1.86 8.46 15.46
N ILE A 31 -2.60 8.23 14.38
CA ILE A 31 -2.27 8.80 13.08
C ILE A 31 -2.40 10.32 13.13
N ASP A 32 -3.52 10.85 13.62
CA ASP A 32 -3.83 12.28 13.57
C ASP A 32 -3.02 13.12 14.55
N PHE A 33 -2.79 12.61 15.77
CA PHE A 33 -2.13 13.38 16.82
C PHE A 33 -0.63 13.10 16.96
N VAL A 34 -0.12 12.02 16.38
CA VAL A 34 1.30 11.66 16.50
C VAL A 34 1.97 11.55 15.13
N LEU A 35 1.52 10.62 14.28
CA LEU A 35 2.23 10.30 13.05
C LEU A 35 2.16 11.42 12.01
N ALA A 36 0.96 11.99 11.79
CA ALA A 36 0.79 13.03 10.78
C ALA A 36 1.54 14.32 11.15
N PRO A 37 1.48 14.85 12.39
CA PRO A 37 2.29 16.00 12.80
C PRO A 37 3.80 15.76 12.65
N LEU A 38 4.31 14.61 13.11
CA LEU A 38 5.72 14.26 12.99
C LEU A 38 6.16 14.10 11.53
N ALA A 39 5.33 13.48 10.70
CA ALA A 39 5.61 13.31 9.28
C ALA A 39 5.72 14.64 8.54
N ILE A 40 4.87 15.61 8.91
CA ILE A 40 4.92 16.97 8.36
C ILE A 40 6.18 17.69 8.85
N GLU A 41 6.46 17.67 10.13
CA GLU A 41 7.62 18.33 10.76
C GLU A 41 8.94 17.82 10.16
N LEU A 42 9.09 16.49 10.03
CA LEU A 42 10.29 15.85 9.51
C LEU A 42 10.31 15.75 7.98
N ASN A 43 9.25 16.17 7.30
CA ASN A 43 9.06 16.02 5.85
C ASN A 43 9.26 14.58 5.37
N LEU A 44 8.82 13.60 6.14
CA LEU A 44 8.88 12.17 5.82
C LEU A 44 7.51 11.63 5.41
N PRO A 45 7.44 10.74 4.42
CA PRO A 45 6.19 10.07 4.08
C PRO A 45 5.82 9.01 5.12
N ILE A 46 4.52 8.73 5.23
CA ILE A 46 3.98 7.63 6.02
C ILE A 46 3.63 6.49 5.06
N ALA A 47 4.26 5.34 5.24
CA ALA A 47 4.02 4.13 4.47
C ALA A 47 3.06 3.19 5.20
N PHE A 48 1.89 2.94 4.62
CA PHE A 48 0.91 2.00 5.14
C PHE A 48 0.82 0.74 4.29
N LYS A 49 0.77 -0.40 4.98
CA LYS A 49 0.45 -1.72 4.41
C LYS A 49 -0.92 -2.15 4.93
N PHE A 50 -1.89 -2.31 4.04
CA PHE A 50 -3.28 -2.63 4.37
C PHE A 50 -3.64 -4.08 4.05
N GLY A 51 -4.52 -4.65 4.85
CA GLY A 51 -5.23 -5.87 4.49
C GLY A 51 -4.73 -7.14 5.16
N THR A 52 -3.87 -7.06 6.17
CA THR A 52 -3.43 -8.24 6.93
C THR A 52 -4.56 -8.74 7.83
N ARG A 53 -4.89 -10.02 7.72
CA ARG A 53 -5.76 -10.76 8.64
C ARG A 53 -4.94 -11.78 9.39
N ARG A 54 -4.73 -11.53 10.69
CA ARG A 54 -3.92 -12.41 11.53
C ARG A 54 -4.70 -13.62 12.01
N ASN A 55 -4.01 -14.74 12.20
CA ASN A 55 -4.52 -15.96 12.82
C ASN A 55 -5.82 -16.50 12.19
N LEU A 56 -5.94 -16.52 10.87
CA LEU A 56 -7.05 -17.18 10.21
C LEU A 56 -7.08 -18.68 10.56
N ASN A 57 -5.90 -19.30 10.58
CA ASN A 57 -5.71 -20.64 11.14
C ASN A 57 -4.71 -20.57 12.29
N PRO A 58 -5.17 -20.50 13.56
CA PRO A 58 -4.29 -20.36 14.72
C PRO A 58 -3.30 -21.49 14.92
N GLU A 59 -3.62 -22.70 14.46
CA GLU A 59 -2.76 -23.87 14.59
C GLU A 59 -1.45 -23.72 13.82
N LEU A 60 -1.46 -22.94 12.75
CA LEU A 60 -0.28 -22.67 11.91
C LEU A 60 0.54 -21.47 12.38
N LYS A 61 0.17 -20.84 13.49
CA LYS A 61 0.83 -19.63 14.03
C LYS A 61 0.99 -18.55 12.94
N ASP A 62 2.20 -18.00 12.74
CA ASP A 62 2.48 -16.97 11.72
C ASP A 62 2.18 -17.43 10.28
N ALA A 63 2.28 -18.73 10.00
CA ALA A 63 1.90 -19.30 8.71
C ALA A 63 0.38 -19.37 8.52
N GLY A 64 -0.39 -19.22 9.59
CA GLY A 64 -1.85 -19.16 9.56
C GLY A 64 -2.44 -17.79 9.31
N ASP A 65 -1.60 -16.79 9.08
CA ASP A 65 -2.04 -15.45 8.67
C ASP A 65 -2.64 -15.46 7.26
N SER A 66 -3.51 -14.51 7.00
CA SER A 66 -4.22 -14.37 5.74
C SER A 66 -4.36 -12.90 5.34
N LEU A 67 -5.19 -12.68 4.35
CA LEU A 67 -5.58 -11.35 3.88
C LEU A 67 -7.08 -11.13 4.03
N GLY A 68 -7.48 -9.86 4.08
CA GLY A 68 -8.85 -9.41 3.93
C GLY A 68 -8.94 -8.23 2.98
N VAL A 69 -10.14 -7.97 2.47
CA VAL A 69 -10.41 -6.77 1.65
C VAL A 69 -10.47 -5.58 2.60
N ALA A 70 -9.50 -4.67 2.47
CA ALA A 70 -9.43 -3.48 3.31
C ALA A 70 -10.17 -2.29 2.68
N SER A 71 -10.53 -1.29 3.50
CA SER A 71 -11.23 -0.09 3.04
C SER A 71 -10.29 0.87 2.32
N VAL A 72 -10.41 0.95 0.99
CA VAL A 72 -9.72 1.98 0.19
C VAL A 72 -10.30 3.37 0.47
N GLU A 73 -11.56 3.45 0.89
CA GLU A 73 -12.20 4.70 1.31
C GLU A 73 -11.53 5.29 2.55
N SER A 74 -11.13 4.46 3.50
CA SER A 74 -10.35 4.91 4.67
C SER A 74 -9.02 5.56 4.26
N LEU A 75 -8.34 5.03 3.24
CA LEU A 75 -7.15 5.68 2.68
C LEU A 75 -7.48 7.01 2.00
N ALA A 76 -8.57 7.07 1.25
CA ALA A 76 -9.02 8.31 0.60
C ALA A 76 -9.34 9.41 1.65
N ASN A 77 -9.99 9.04 2.74
CA ASN A 77 -10.27 9.93 3.86
C ASN A 77 -8.98 10.42 4.54
N LEU A 78 -8.01 9.53 4.78
CA LEU A 78 -6.68 9.89 5.29
C LEU A 78 -6.01 10.96 4.40
N CYS A 79 -5.99 10.73 3.09
CA CYS A 79 -5.38 11.65 2.13
C CYS A 79 -6.11 12.99 2.06
N SER A 80 -7.44 12.97 2.11
CA SER A 80 -8.29 14.17 2.04
C SER A 80 -8.14 15.06 3.26
N ILE A 81 -8.06 14.47 4.44
CA ILE A 81 -7.96 15.18 5.73
C ILE A 81 -6.54 15.69 5.94
N ASN A 82 -5.54 14.83 5.71
CA ASN A 82 -4.13 15.12 5.96
C ASN A 82 -3.40 15.58 4.70
N LYS A 83 -3.86 16.64 4.04
CA LYS A 83 -3.36 17.12 2.73
C LYS A 83 -1.87 17.45 2.70
N LYS A 84 -1.26 17.80 3.85
CA LYS A 84 0.16 18.10 3.96
C LYS A 84 1.04 16.88 4.17
N CYS A 85 0.45 15.74 4.54
CA CYS A 85 1.17 14.47 4.67
C CYS A 85 1.37 13.82 3.31
N LYS A 86 2.51 13.17 3.13
CA LYS A 86 2.79 12.30 1.99
C LYS A 86 2.52 10.85 2.41
N PHE A 87 1.67 10.17 1.68
CA PHE A 87 1.31 8.78 1.96
C PHE A 87 1.89 7.84 0.90
N LEU A 88 2.46 6.74 1.37
CA LEU A 88 2.79 5.58 0.56
C LEU A 88 1.83 4.47 0.95
N ALA A 89 1.12 3.85 0.01
CA ALA A 89 0.16 2.81 0.33
C ALA A 89 0.32 1.56 -0.52
N THR A 90 0.17 0.41 0.13
CA THR A 90 0.07 -0.88 -0.54
C THR A 90 -1.04 -1.71 0.11
N PHE A 91 -1.81 -2.42 -0.71
CA PHE A 91 -2.91 -3.28 -0.28
C PHE A 91 -2.60 -4.73 -0.62
N LEU A 92 -2.92 -5.64 0.30
CA LEU A 92 -2.59 -7.05 0.16
C LEU A 92 -3.57 -7.82 -0.72
N SER A 93 -4.84 -7.38 -0.79
CA SER A 93 -5.85 -8.04 -1.61
C SER A 93 -5.81 -7.55 -3.06
N ASN A 94 -5.91 -8.48 -4.03
CA ASN A 94 -6.06 -8.15 -5.44
C ASN A 94 -7.37 -7.37 -5.71
N VAL A 95 -8.42 -7.65 -4.97
CA VAL A 95 -9.73 -6.97 -5.10
C VAL A 95 -9.61 -5.45 -4.92
N ASN A 96 -8.68 -4.99 -4.11
CA ASN A 96 -8.48 -3.56 -3.85
C ASN A 96 -7.73 -2.81 -4.97
N GLN A 97 -7.03 -3.49 -5.87
CA GLN A 97 -6.00 -2.86 -6.71
C GLN A 97 -6.57 -1.85 -7.72
N HIS A 98 -7.70 -2.15 -8.34
CA HIS A 98 -8.33 -1.20 -9.26
C HIS A 98 -8.80 0.09 -8.54
N GLN A 99 -9.55 -0.06 -7.45
CA GLN A 99 -10.02 1.09 -6.67
C GLN A 99 -8.84 1.90 -6.11
N LEU A 100 -7.76 1.25 -5.68
CA LEU A 100 -6.54 1.90 -5.22
C LEU A 100 -5.91 2.78 -6.32
N CYS A 101 -5.86 2.30 -7.55
CA CYS A 101 -5.37 3.09 -8.69
C CYS A 101 -6.26 4.32 -8.94
N VAL A 102 -7.60 4.16 -8.87
CA VAL A 102 -8.53 5.28 -9.04
C VAL A 102 -8.29 6.35 -7.96
N VAL A 103 -8.16 5.94 -6.71
CA VAL A 103 -7.89 6.87 -5.59
C VAL A 103 -6.52 7.54 -5.76
N ALA A 104 -5.48 6.81 -6.16
CA ALA A 104 -4.16 7.39 -6.38
C ALA A 104 -4.12 8.46 -7.47
N ARG A 105 -5.02 8.40 -8.46
CA ARG A 105 -5.16 9.48 -9.46
C ARG A 105 -5.74 10.77 -8.90
N ASN A 106 -6.52 10.68 -7.83
CA ASN A 106 -7.25 11.82 -7.27
C ASN A 106 -6.48 12.55 -6.17
N PHE A 107 -5.44 11.93 -5.59
CA PHE A 107 -4.70 12.49 -4.47
C PHE A 107 -3.21 12.63 -4.78
N GLN A 108 -2.73 13.87 -4.94
CA GLN A 108 -1.31 14.17 -5.20
C GLN A 108 -0.39 13.79 -4.04
N ASN A 109 -0.93 13.67 -2.83
CA ASN A 109 -0.19 13.27 -1.64
C ASN A 109 -0.19 11.75 -1.42
N LEU A 110 -0.67 10.96 -2.38
CA LEU A 110 -0.69 9.50 -2.34
C LEU A 110 0.19 8.90 -3.45
N HIS A 111 1.11 8.02 -3.06
CA HIS A 111 1.88 7.18 -3.96
C HIS A 111 1.65 5.71 -3.63
N ILE A 112 1.27 4.89 -4.61
CA ILE A 112 1.06 3.46 -4.40
C ILE A 112 2.32 2.67 -4.74
N TYR A 113 2.55 1.58 -3.99
CA TYR A 113 3.77 0.82 -4.16
C TYR A 113 3.59 -0.69 -3.93
N GLY A 114 4.40 -1.45 -4.66
CA GLY A 114 4.69 -2.85 -4.40
C GLY A 114 3.58 -3.85 -4.74
N CYS A 115 4.05 -5.07 -4.92
CA CYS A 115 3.27 -6.30 -4.85
C CYS A 115 3.97 -7.17 -3.79
N TRP A 116 3.36 -7.35 -2.64
CA TRP A 116 4.00 -8.00 -1.51
C TRP A 116 3.19 -9.21 -1.04
N TRP A 117 3.83 -10.13 -0.35
CA TRP A 117 3.27 -11.35 0.25
C TRP A 117 2.38 -12.12 -0.74
N TYR A 118 1.06 -12.14 -0.56
CA TYR A 118 0.11 -12.87 -1.40
C TYR A 118 -0.03 -12.30 -2.82
N LEU A 119 0.42 -11.07 -3.07
CA LEU A 119 0.48 -10.50 -4.41
C LEU A 119 1.83 -10.73 -5.10
N ASN A 120 2.83 -11.26 -4.39
CA ASN A 120 4.16 -11.46 -4.94
C ASN A 120 4.25 -12.79 -5.69
N ASN A 121 3.41 -12.97 -6.69
CA ASN A 121 3.46 -14.09 -7.62
C ASN A 121 3.37 -13.58 -9.08
N PRO A 122 3.85 -14.36 -10.07
CA PRO A 122 4.01 -13.90 -11.45
C PRO A 122 2.76 -13.28 -12.05
N SER A 123 1.64 -13.97 -11.95
CA SER A 123 0.38 -13.54 -12.58
C SER A 123 -0.12 -12.22 -12.00
N LEU A 124 -0.09 -12.07 -10.67
CA LEU A 124 -0.56 -10.85 -10.02
C LEU A 124 0.40 -9.69 -10.19
N ILE A 125 1.72 -9.93 -10.19
CA ILE A 125 2.70 -8.87 -10.49
C ILE A 125 2.49 -8.33 -11.91
N GLU A 126 2.28 -9.23 -12.90
CA GLU A 126 2.01 -8.84 -14.28
C GLU A 126 0.72 -8.02 -14.40
N GLU A 127 -0.39 -8.54 -13.89
CA GLU A 127 -1.71 -7.91 -13.92
C GLU A 127 -1.70 -6.53 -13.27
N ILE A 128 -1.19 -6.44 -12.04
CA ILE A 128 -1.17 -5.21 -11.25
C ILE A 128 -0.23 -4.18 -11.86
N THR A 129 0.93 -4.58 -12.37
CA THR A 129 1.88 -3.67 -13.02
C THR A 129 1.27 -3.09 -14.29
N LYS A 130 0.62 -3.92 -15.11
CA LYS A 130 -0.09 -3.48 -16.31
C LYS A 130 -1.19 -2.48 -16.00
N MET A 131 -2.05 -2.80 -15.04
CA MET A 131 -3.14 -1.91 -14.59
C MET A 131 -2.61 -0.55 -14.11
N ARG A 132 -1.58 -0.57 -13.25
CA ARG A 132 -0.98 0.67 -12.72
C ARG A 132 -0.34 1.51 -13.80
N LEU A 133 0.35 0.91 -14.78
CA LEU A 133 0.89 1.62 -15.95
C LEU A 133 -0.21 2.30 -16.76
N GLU A 134 -1.31 1.61 -17.01
CA GLU A 134 -2.42 2.14 -17.79
C GLU A 134 -3.14 3.29 -17.08
N MET A 135 -3.26 3.23 -15.76
CA MET A 135 -4.00 4.21 -14.96
C MET A 135 -3.15 5.37 -14.44
N LEU A 136 -1.87 5.13 -14.14
CA LEU A 136 -1.00 6.06 -13.41
C LEU A 136 0.27 6.44 -14.19
N GLY A 137 0.50 5.82 -15.35
CA GLY A 137 1.77 5.95 -16.05
C GLY A 137 2.93 5.44 -15.19
N LEU A 138 3.93 6.27 -14.93
CA LEU A 138 5.07 5.93 -14.07
C LEU A 138 4.90 6.42 -12.62
N GLY A 139 3.72 6.89 -12.23
CA GLY A 139 3.44 7.46 -10.92
C GLY A 139 3.26 6.44 -9.79
N PHE A 140 3.94 5.28 -9.85
CA PHE A 140 3.90 4.26 -8.81
C PHE A 140 5.24 3.53 -8.67
N THR A 141 5.43 2.80 -7.60
CA THR A 141 6.55 1.87 -7.42
C THR A 141 6.08 0.44 -7.67
N ALA A 142 6.61 -0.23 -8.69
CA ALA A 142 6.09 -1.52 -9.14
C ALA A 142 6.22 -2.62 -8.08
N GLN A 143 7.33 -2.64 -7.34
CA GLN A 143 7.63 -3.71 -6.41
C GLN A 143 8.28 -3.20 -5.12
N HIS A 144 8.01 -3.90 -4.02
CA HIS A 144 8.84 -3.88 -2.83
C HIS A 144 9.00 -5.31 -2.27
N SER A 145 10.14 -5.58 -1.69
CA SER A 145 10.50 -6.96 -1.32
C SER A 145 9.74 -7.49 -0.11
N ASP A 146 9.41 -6.65 0.85
CA ASP A 146 8.94 -7.09 2.18
C ASP A 146 9.78 -8.25 2.72
N ALA A 147 11.11 -8.15 2.56
CA ALA A 147 12.04 -9.20 2.93
C ALA A 147 12.33 -9.17 4.43
N ARG A 148 12.33 -10.35 5.06
CA ARG A 148 12.73 -10.52 6.45
C ARG A 148 14.22 -10.92 6.60
N VAL A 149 14.79 -11.49 5.54
CA VAL A 149 16.20 -11.90 5.45
C VAL A 149 16.77 -11.51 4.09
N LEU A 150 18.09 -11.33 4.00
CA LEU A 150 18.75 -10.82 2.80
C LEU A 150 18.55 -11.71 1.56
N GLU A 151 18.51 -13.01 1.74
CA GLU A 151 18.31 -13.97 0.65
C GLU A 151 16.96 -13.78 -0.05
N GLN A 152 15.94 -13.32 0.67
CA GLN A 152 14.64 -12.99 0.07
C GLN A 152 14.72 -11.81 -0.89
N LEU A 153 15.66 -10.88 -0.71
CA LEU A 153 15.87 -9.78 -1.66
C LEU A 153 16.30 -10.32 -3.01
N LEU A 154 17.24 -11.25 -3.03
CA LEU A 154 17.79 -11.80 -4.28
C LEU A 154 16.70 -12.42 -5.12
N TYR A 155 15.96 -13.39 -4.60
CA TYR A 155 14.98 -14.10 -5.40
C TYR A 155 13.75 -13.23 -5.74
N LYS A 156 13.26 -12.42 -4.79
CA LYS A 156 12.08 -11.56 -5.03
C LYS A 156 12.34 -10.50 -6.09
N TRP A 157 13.52 -9.87 -6.08
CA TRP A 157 13.87 -8.88 -7.10
C TRP A 157 14.18 -9.51 -8.45
N THR A 158 14.90 -10.63 -8.50
CA THR A 158 15.17 -11.33 -9.74
C THR A 158 13.89 -11.73 -10.46
N HIS A 159 12.99 -12.37 -9.73
CA HIS A 159 11.69 -12.77 -10.20
C HIS A 159 10.82 -11.59 -10.67
N SER A 160 10.68 -10.56 -9.85
CA SER A 160 9.81 -9.42 -10.16
C SER A 160 10.33 -8.56 -11.31
N ARG A 161 11.65 -8.33 -11.40
CA ARG A 161 12.26 -7.52 -12.47
C ARG A 161 11.94 -8.06 -13.84
N GLN A 162 12.04 -9.36 -14.04
CA GLN A 162 11.77 -9.98 -15.32
C GLN A 162 10.31 -9.78 -15.75
N ILE A 163 9.37 -9.93 -14.82
CA ILE A 163 7.94 -9.75 -15.09
C ILE A 163 7.65 -8.29 -15.41
N ILE A 164 8.15 -7.37 -14.59
CA ILE A 164 7.96 -5.92 -14.79
C ILE A 164 8.57 -5.48 -16.12
N ALA A 165 9.78 -5.93 -16.45
CA ALA A 165 10.43 -5.63 -17.72
C ALA A 165 9.60 -6.11 -18.93
N ASN A 166 9.06 -7.30 -18.86
CA ASN A 166 8.21 -7.85 -19.93
C ASN A 166 6.93 -7.01 -20.11
N VAL A 167 6.32 -6.54 -19.02
CA VAL A 167 5.14 -5.65 -19.10
C VAL A 167 5.50 -4.32 -19.74
N LEU A 168 6.63 -3.72 -19.35
CA LEU A 168 7.12 -2.45 -19.88
C LEU A 168 7.43 -2.56 -21.39
N ILE A 169 8.16 -3.60 -21.79
CA ILE A 169 8.50 -3.85 -23.20
C ILE A 169 7.22 -3.96 -24.04
N LYS A 170 6.30 -4.83 -23.64
CA LYS A 170 5.03 -5.00 -24.37
C LYS A 170 4.21 -3.72 -24.48
N LYS A 171 4.27 -2.85 -23.47
CA LYS A 171 3.49 -1.60 -23.45
C LYS A 171 4.11 -0.52 -24.33
N TYR A 172 5.43 -0.47 -24.41
CA TYR A 172 6.19 0.60 -25.08
C TYR A 172 6.91 0.13 -26.36
N ASP A 173 6.67 -1.09 -26.82
CA ASP A 173 7.30 -1.66 -28.01
C ASP A 173 7.10 -0.79 -29.26
N ASN A 174 5.93 -0.18 -29.38
CA ASN A 174 5.60 0.72 -30.50
C ASN A 174 6.18 2.14 -30.37
N LEU A 175 6.95 2.42 -29.32
CA LEU A 175 7.59 3.74 -29.10
C LEU A 175 9.09 3.71 -29.41
N ILE A 176 9.62 2.56 -29.86
CA ILE A 176 11.05 2.33 -30.12
C ILE A 176 11.31 2.32 -31.65
N GLU A 177 10.57 3.10 -32.42
CA GLU A 177 10.87 3.36 -33.85
C GLU A 177 11.76 4.59 -34.03
#